data_6a6493933f912b8b80004d16a08e75cc
#
_entry.id   6a6493933f912b8b80004d16a08e75cc
#
_cell.length_a   1.000
_cell.length_b   1.000
_cell.length_c   1.000
_cell.angle_alpha   90.00
_cell.angle_beta   90.00
_cell.angle_gamma   90.00
#
_symmetry.space_group_name_H-M   'P 1'
#
loop_
_entity.id
_entity.type
_entity.pdbx_description
1 polymer ?
#
loop_
_entity_poly.entity_id
_entity_poly.type
_entity_poly.pdbx_seq_one_letter_code
_entity_poly.pdbx_strand_id
1 'polypeptide(L)'
;VELELTDDQQLFRETTRKFLETSTPLTVVREIAAENPDGFDRGWWRRGAELGWTSMLVPEDLGGGSVSGEGVMDLQLIAEEMGRMVSPGPLLPTNVVAAALSHPGAAGQHDDVVAGLLSGETIATWAVAEPGGTWSPAEAQLRAQPGDGGFVLQGAKTAVEAAAQADYFLVSARTGEGLTQFLVPADTPGISVTALESLDMVRRFGRVNFDNVAVPGSAVVGEVGGAAADIERLLQFALIMQCAEMVGAIDQVFTFTLEYSFDRFSFGRALASYQALKHRFADMKLWLEASHASSGAAARAVQAGADNAAELVSVAKSYIGDHGPALLQDCVQMHGGIGVTWDHDLHLFIRRVTQDRVLFGAPSDHRERIATLIGL
;
A
#
# COMPACT_ATOMS: atom_id res chain seq x y z
N VAL A 1 -1.50 -17.39 21.15
CA VAL A 1 -1.95 -16.92 19.83
C VAL A 1 -1.07 -17.63 18.84
N GLU A 2 -1.63 -18.56 18.07
CA GLU A 2 -0.90 -19.20 16.98
C GLU A 2 -0.55 -18.11 15.97
N LEU A 3 0.74 -17.91 15.75
CA LEU A 3 1.31 -17.01 14.75
C LEU A 3 1.76 -17.81 13.51
N GLU A 4 1.43 -19.08 13.45
CA GLU A 4 1.83 -19.96 12.37
C GLU A 4 0.86 -19.83 11.20
N LEU A 5 1.42 -19.68 10.01
CA LEU A 5 0.65 -19.69 8.77
C LEU A 5 0.10 -21.09 8.52
N THR A 6 -1.10 -21.17 7.95
CA THR A 6 -1.61 -22.43 7.41
C THR A 6 -0.75 -22.94 6.26
N ASP A 7 -0.87 -24.21 5.91
CA ASP A 7 -0.14 -24.80 4.76
C ASP A 7 -0.49 -24.04 3.45
N ASP A 8 -1.75 -23.66 3.28
CA ASP A 8 -2.22 -22.90 2.10
C ASP A 8 -1.61 -21.49 2.06
N GLN A 9 -1.55 -20.80 3.20
CA GLN A 9 -0.90 -19.49 3.32
C GLN A 9 0.60 -19.58 3.06
N GLN A 10 1.27 -20.62 3.54
CA GLN A 10 2.69 -20.86 3.26
C GLN A 10 2.94 -21.08 1.78
N LEU A 11 2.16 -21.96 1.15
CA LEU A 11 2.25 -22.22 -0.29
C LEU A 11 1.99 -20.97 -1.12
N PHE A 12 0.99 -20.17 -0.73
CA PHE A 12 0.64 -18.94 -1.41
C PHE A 12 1.77 -17.89 -1.32
N ARG A 13 2.34 -17.71 -0.12
CA ARG A 13 3.49 -16.83 0.09
C ARG A 13 4.70 -17.28 -0.73
N GLU A 14 5.04 -18.58 -0.71
CA GLU A 14 6.16 -19.12 -1.47
C GLU A 14 5.95 -18.97 -2.98
N THR A 15 4.74 -19.18 -3.47
CA THR A 15 4.38 -19.01 -4.89
C THR A 15 4.55 -17.55 -5.31
N THR A 16 4.04 -16.62 -4.50
CA THR A 16 4.19 -15.18 -4.73
C THR A 16 5.67 -14.78 -4.72
N ARG A 17 6.43 -15.21 -3.72
CA ARG A 17 7.88 -14.96 -3.62
C ARG A 17 8.61 -15.44 -4.86
N LYS A 18 8.42 -16.70 -5.25
CA LYS A 18 9.07 -17.28 -6.43
C LYS A 18 8.71 -16.55 -7.72
N PHE A 19 7.45 -16.15 -7.86
CA PHE A 19 7.02 -15.35 -9.01
C PHE A 19 7.77 -14.01 -9.05
N LEU A 20 7.85 -13.29 -7.92
CA LEU A 20 8.54 -12.00 -7.84
C LEU A 20 10.04 -12.14 -8.11
N GLU A 21 10.72 -13.12 -7.49
CA GLU A 21 12.15 -13.39 -7.69
C GLU A 21 12.50 -13.71 -9.15
N THR A 22 11.58 -14.35 -9.88
CA THR A 22 11.81 -14.74 -11.28
C THR A 22 11.39 -13.68 -12.28
N SER A 23 10.30 -12.96 -12.03
CA SER A 23 9.73 -11.99 -12.99
C SER A 23 10.18 -10.55 -12.76
N THR A 24 10.50 -10.19 -11.52
CA THR A 24 10.94 -8.83 -11.12
C THR A 24 12.07 -8.87 -10.09
N PRO A 25 13.19 -9.56 -10.39
CA PRO A 25 14.37 -9.48 -9.54
C PRO A 25 14.86 -8.03 -9.42
N LEU A 26 15.66 -7.71 -8.41
CA LEU A 26 16.14 -6.33 -8.16
C LEU A 26 16.84 -5.68 -9.36
N THR A 27 17.42 -6.47 -10.26
CA THR A 27 17.98 -5.97 -11.53
C THR A 27 16.91 -5.38 -12.43
N VAL A 28 15.76 -6.05 -12.57
CA VAL A 28 14.59 -5.55 -13.32
C VAL A 28 13.96 -4.35 -12.59
N VAL A 29 13.88 -4.39 -11.26
CA VAL A 29 13.39 -3.25 -10.46
C VAL A 29 14.25 -2.01 -10.69
N ARG A 30 15.58 -2.14 -10.81
CA ARG A 30 16.48 -1.03 -11.16
C ARG A 30 16.19 -0.46 -12.55
N GLU A 31 15.95 -1.31 -13.53
CA GLU A 31 15.60 -0.88 -14.89
C GLU A 31 14.27 -0.10 -14.89
N ILE A 32 13.26 -0.58 -14.16
CA ILE A 32 11.98 0.10 -13.96
C ILE A 32 12.19 1.47 -13.29
N ALA A 33 13.01 1.52 -12.26
CA ALA A 33 13.29 2.76 -11.54
C ALA A 33 13.98 3.81 -12.42
N ALA A 34 14.89 3.39 -13.32
CA ALA A 34 15.68 4.28 -14.13
C ALA A 34 14.98 4.73 -15.43
N GLU A 35 14.27 3.83 -16.11
CA GLU A 35 13.91 4.01 -17.52
C GLU A 35 12.42 3.85 -17.84
N ASN A 36 11.62 3.24 -16.95
CA ASN A 36 10.22 2.97 -17.22
C ASN A 36 9.29 4.05 -16.64
N PRO A 37 8.73 4.96 -17.47
CA PRO A 37 7.79 5.97 -16.99
C PRO A 37 6.47 5.39 -16.48
N ASP A 38 6.07 4.21 -16.97
CA ASP A 38 4.81 3.56 -16.58
C ASP A 38 4.93 2.82 -15.24
N GLY A 39 6.16 2.50 -14.79
CA GLY A 39 6.43 1.89 -13.50
C GLY A 39 6.21 0.38 -13.45
N PHE A 40 5.35 -0.20 -14.29
CA PHE A 40 5.12 -1.64 -14.37
C PHE A 40 4.54 -2.08 -15.73
N ASP A 41 4.65 -3.37 -16.04
CA ASP A 41 4.06 -3.99 -17.22
C ASP A 41 2.66 -4.56 -16.90
N ARG A 42 1.64 -4.22 -17.70
CA ARG A 42 0.26 -4.72 -17.50
C ARG A 42 0.16 -6.24 -17.65
N GLY A 43 0.99 -6.86 -18.49
CA GLY A 43 1.03 -8.32 -18.63
C GLY A 43 1.61 -9.01 -17.40
N TRP A 44 2.62 -8.40 -16.77
CA TRP A 44 3.13 -8.84 -15.48
C TRP A 44 2.07 -8.73 -14.38
N TRP A 45 1.34 -7.60 -14.34
CA TRP A 45 0.26 -7.38 -13.38
C TRP A 45 -0.87 -8.42 -13.51
N ARG A 46 -1.31 -8.73 -14.76
CA ARG A 46 -2.30 -9.78 -15.02
C ARG A 46 -1.87 -11.15 -14.48
N ARG A 47 -0.60 -11.54 -14.69
CA ARG A 47 -0.09 -12.78 -14.10
C ARG A 47 -0.11 -12.78 -12.57
N GLY A 48 0.08 -11.63 -11.94
CA GLY A 48 -0.12 -11.47 -10.50
C GLY A 48 -1.58 -11.64 -10.08
N ALA A 49 -2.50 -11.08 -10.85
CA ALA A 49 -3.93 -11.27 -10.64
C ALA A 49 -4.34 -12.75 -10.79
N GLU A 50 -3.80 -13.48 -11.78
CA GLU A 50 -3.99 -14.94 -11.95
C GLU A 50 -3.50 -15.74 -10.73
N LEU A 51 -2.53 -15.22 -9.98
CA LEU A 51 -2.09 -15.78 -8.70
C LEU A 51 -3.01 -15.40 -7.52
N GLY A 52 -4.02 -14.57 -7.74
CA GLY A 52 -4.99 -14.17 -6.71
C GLY A 52 -4.70 -12.85 -6.01
N TRP A 53 -3.71 -12.05 -6.45
CA TRP A 53 -3.33 -10.80 -5.75
C TRP A 53 -4.43 -9.75 -5.66
N THR A 54 -5.48 -9.85 -6.47
CA THR A 54 -6.58 -8.90 -6.58
C THR A 54 -7.90 -9.40 -5.98
N SER A 55 -7.94 -10.68 -5.53
CA SER A 55 -9.19 -11.34 -5.16
C SER A 55 -9.46 -11.40 -3.66
N MET A 56 -8.45 -11.17 -2.81
CA MET A 56 -8.48 -11.49 -1.37
C MET A 56 -9.56 -10.74 -0.58
N LEU A 57 -9.90 -9.52 -0.96
CA LEU A 57 -10.90 -8.68 -0.29
C LEU A 57 -12.27 -8.71 -0.98
N VAL A 58 -12.41 -9.46 -2.06
CA VAL A 58 -13.67 -9.57 -2.83
C VAL A 58 -14.36 -10.87 -2.44
N PRO A 59 -15.68 -10.87 -2.13
CA PRO A 59 -16.45 -12.06 -1.81
C PRO A 59 -16.49 -13.09 -2.96
N GLU A 60 -16.69 -14.37 -2.63
CA GLU A 60 -16.73 -15.46 -3.60
C GLU A 60 -17.89 -15.35 -4.60
N ASP A 61 -19.03 -14.83 -4.15
CA ASP A 61 -20.20 -14.62 -5.02
C ASP A 61 -20.00 -13.54 -6.08
N LEU A 62 -18.98 -12.68 -5.91
CA LEU A 62 -18.51 -11.70 -6.90
C LEU A 62 -17.26 -12.18 -7.67
N GLY A 63 -16.89 -13.45 -7.55
CA GLY A 63 -15.74 -14.05 -8.21
C GLY A 63 -14.40 -13.87 -7.52
N GLY A 64 -14.37 -13.29 -6.33
CA GLY A 64 -13.20 -13.18 -5.48
C GLY A 64 -12.94 -14.43 -4.63
N GLY A 65 -12.30 -14.24 -3.52
CA GLY A 65 -11.98 -15.28 -2.55
C GLY A 65 -10.54 -15.22 -2.07
N SER A 66 -10.29 -15.78 -0.91
CA SER A 66 -8.98 -15.85 -0.27
C SER A 66 -8.56 -17.30 -0.05
N VAL A 67 -7.25 -17.54 0.07
CA VAL A 67 -6.72 -18.91 0.17
C VAL A 67 -7.01 -19.57 1.52
N SER A 68 -7.14 -18.78 2.59
CA SER A 68 -7.40 -19.28 3.94
C SER A 68 -8.82 -18.96 4.48
N GLY A 69 -9.61 -18.17 3.74
CA GLY A 69 -10.84 -17.57 4.24
C GLY A 69 -10.60 -16.27 5.04
N GLU A 70 -9.35 -15.86 5.23
CA GLU A 70 -8.95 -14.66 5.96
C GLU A 70 -8.29 -13.64 5.00
N GLY A 71 -9.10 -13.02 4.14
CA GLY A 71 -8.62 -12.21 3.01
C GLY A 71 -7.66 -11.09 3.38
N VAL A 72 -7.84 -10.44 4.53
CA VAL A 72 -6.92 -9.38 5.01
C VAL A 72 -5.56 -9.96 5.37
N MET A 73 -5.53 -11.14 6.01
CA MET A 73 -4.29 -11.83 6.37
C MET A 73 -3.55 -12.30 5.12
N ASP A 74 -4.26 -12.89 4.16
CA ASP A 74 -3.69 -13.37 2.91
C ASP A 74 -3.13 -12.22 2.08
N LEU A 75 -3.83 -11.08 2.01
CA LEU A 75 -3.36 -9.87 1.33
C LEU A 75 -2.12 -9.27 2.01
N GLN A 76 -2.04 -9.32 3.34
CA GLN A 76 -0.85 -8.92 4.09
C GLN A 76 0.39 -9.70 3.66
N LEU A 77 0.27 -11.02 3.44
CA LEU A 77 1.39 -11.87 2.98
C LEU A 77 1.91 -11.42 1.61
N ILE A 78 0.99 -11.11 0.67
CA ILE A 78 1.39 -10.61 -0.65
C ILE A 78 2.13 -9.28 -0.53
N ALA A 79 1.58 -8.35 0.25
CA ALA A 79 2.17 -7.02 0.44
C ALA A 79 3.57 -7.12 1.06
N GLU A 80 3.78 -8.03 2.02
CA GLU A 80 5.09 -8.30 2.62
C GLU A 80 6.10 -8.82 1.58
N GLU A 81 5.71 -9.79 0.74
CA GLU A 81 6.59 -10.30 -0.32
C GLU A 81 6.89 -9.22 -1.39
N MET A 82 5.92 -8.38 -1.73
CA MET A 82 6.18 -7.23 -2.61
C MET A 82 7.18 -6.24 -1.99
N GLY A 83 7.10 -5.99 -0.69
CA GLY A 83 8.07 -5.17 0.04
C GLY A 83 9.46 -5.75 0.00
N ARG A 84 9.62 -7.06 0.18
CA ARG A 84 10.90 -7.78 0.12
C ARG A 84 11.64 -7.58 -1.21
N MET A 85 10.90 -7.38 -2.30
CA MET A 85 11.46 -7.19 -3.63
C MET A 85 11.38 -5.75 -4.13
N VAL A 86 10.85 -4.80 -3.33
CA VAL A 86 10.53 -3.43 -3.77
C VAL A 86 9.73 -3.48 -5.07
N SER A 87 8.77 -4.39 -5.15
CA SER A 87 8.06 -4.71 -6.39
C SER A 87 7.27 -3.52 -6.94
N PRO A 88 7.13 -3.41 -8.27
CA PRO A 88 6.23 -2.46 -8.90
C PRO A 88 4.77 -2.92 -8.79
N GLY A 89 3.87 -2.13 -9.38
CA GLY A 89 2.46 -2.50 -9.56
C GLY A 89 1.54 -1.91 -8.51
N PRO A 90 0.24 -1.83 -8.85
CA PRO A 90 -0.77 -1.11 -8.09
C PRO A 90 -1.49 -2.02 -7.08
N LEU A 91 -0.76 -2.83 -6.28
CA LEU A 91 -1.39 -3.77 -5.33
C LEU A 91 -2.34 -3.06 -4.37
N LEU A 92 -1.83 -2.04 -3.69
CA LEU A 92 -2.59 -1.30 -2.68
C LEU A 92 -3.83 -0.63 -3.28
N PRO A 93 -3.70 0.25 -4.30
CA PRO A 93 -4.87 0.97 -4.80
C PRO A 93 -5.91 0.05 -5.45
N THR A 94 -5.49 -0.99 -6.19
CA THR A 94 -6.42 -1.92 -6.83
C THR A 94 -7.24 -2.70 -5.80
N ASN A 95 -6.61 -3.22 -4.75
CA ASN A 95 -7.34 -3.96 -3.71
C ASN A 95 -8.25 -3.05 -2.88
N VAL A 96 -7.85 -1.81 -2.61
CA VAL A 96 -8.71 -0.81 -1.95
C VAL A 96 -9.97 -0.54 -2.78
N VAL A 97 -9.82 -0.34 -4.10
CA VAL A 97 -10.97 -0.12 -4.98
C VAL A 97 -11.82 -1.37 -5.10
N ALA A 98 -11.24 -2.54 -5.28
CA ALA A 98 -11.97 -3.81 -5.33
C ALA A 98 -12.82 -4.02 -4.05
N ALA A 99 -12.23 -3.77 -2.87
CA ALA A 99 -12.95 -3.84 -1.60
C ALA A 99 -14.07 -2.80 -1.45
N ALA A 100 -13.91 -1.60 -2.04
CA ALA A 100 -14.96 -0.59 -2.06
C ALA A 100 -16.15 -1.01 -2.91
N LEU A 101 -15.89 -1.51 -4.12
CA LEU A 101 -16.93 -1.89 -5.08
C LEU A 101 -17.67 -3.18 -4.70
N SER A 102 -17.00 -4.09 -3.98
CA SER A 102 -17.58 -5.35 -3.52
C SER A 102 -18.25 -5.29 -2.14
N HIS A 103 -18.22 -4.12 -1.48
CA HIS A 103 -18.91 -3.94 -0.20
C HIS A 103 -20.43 -4.07 -0.37
N PRO A 104 -21.18 -4.67 0.59
CA PRO A 104 -22.62 -4.88 0.46
C PRO A 104 -23.45 -3.65 0.08
N GLY A 105 -23.02 -2.44 0.50
CA GLY A 105 -23.67 -1.17 0.13
C GLY A 105 -23.43 -0.71 -1.31
N ALA A 106 -22.46 -1.31 -2.02
CA ALA A 106 -22.08 -0.97 -3.39
C ALA A 106 -22.17 -2.17 -4.35
N ALA A 107 -22.33 -3.40 -3.83
CA ALA A 107 -22.39 -4.63 -4.62
C ALA A 107 -23.51 -4.55 -5.69
N GLY A 108 -23.22 -5.02 -6.88
CA GLY A 108 -24.13 -4.95 -8.02
C GLY A 108 -24.14 -3.64 -8.79
N GLN A 109 -23.45 -2.60 -8.31
CA GLN A 109 -23.39 -1.30 -8.99
C GLN A 109 -22.32 -1.26 -10.09
N HIS A 110 -21.20 -1.99 -9.91
CA HIS A 110 -20.01 -1.92 -10.76
C HIS A 110 -19.37 -3.30 -11.01
N ASP A 111 -20.16 -4.35 -11.18
CA ASP A 111 -19.69 -5.75 -11.28
C ASP A 111 -18.72 -5.97 -12.45
N ASP A 112 -18.94 -5.31 -13.59
CA ASP A 112 -18.02 -5.40 -14.73
C ASP A 112 -16.61 -4.86 -14.37
N VAL A 113 -16.56 -3.79 -13.58
CA VAL A 113 -15.28 -3.22 -13.13
C VAL A 113 -14.62 -4.15 -12.11
N VAL A 114 -15.39 -4.73 -11.19
CA VAL A 114 -14.88 -5.73 -10.23
C VAL A 114 -14.27 -6.91 -10.98
N ALA A 115 -14.98 -7.48 -11.97
CA ALA A 115 -14.45 -8.58 -12.78
C ALA A 115 -13.14 -8.20 -13.51
N GLY A 116 -13.06 -6.99 -14.06
CA GLY A 116 -11.85 -6.46 -14.68
C GLY A 116 -10.68 -6.28 -13.70
N LEU A 117 -10.96 -5.86 -12.44
CA LEU A 117 -9.95 -5.75 -11.39
C LEU A 117 -9.43 -7.14 -10.99
N LEU A 118 -10.33 -8.12 -10.83
CA LEU A 118 -9.99 -9.49 -10.46
C LEU A 118 -9.10 -10.17 -11.51
N SER A 119 -9.35 -9.92 -12.79
CA SER A 119 -8.52 -10.44 -13.89
C SER A 119 -7.22 -9.66 -14.12
N GLY A 120 -7.06 -8.49 -13.49
CA GLY A 120 -5.95 -7.57 -13.74
C GLY A 120 -6.00 -6.86 -15.09
N GLU A 121 -7.09 -6.98 -15.86
CA GLU A 121 -7.30 -6.25 -17.11
C GLU A 121 -7.58 -4.77 -16.84
N THR A 122 -8.36 -4.48 -15.80
CA THR A 122 -8.68 -3.13 -15.34
C THR A 122 -7.79 -2.73 -14.19
N ILE A 123 -7.29 -1.50 -14.23
CA ILE A 123 -6.55 -0.87 -13.13
C ILE A 123 -7.40 0.27 -12.59
N ALA A 124 -7.69 0.22 -11.30
CA ALA A 124 -8.32 1.34 -10.63
C ALA A 124 -7.47 1.81 -9.45
N THR A 125 -7.54 3.10 -9.17
CA THR A 125 -6.76 3.71 -8.09
C THR A 125 -7.61 4.57 -7.19
N TRP A 126 -7.20 4.66 -5.93
CA TRP A 126 -7.90 5.41 -4.91
C TRP A 126 -7.38 6.85 -4.84
N ALA A 127 -8.22 7.81 -5.19
CA ALA A 127 -7.92 9.23 -5.20
C ALA A 127 -8.51 9.89 -3.93
N VAL A 128 -7.78 9.80 -2.81
CA VAL A 128 -8.23 10.27 -1.48
C VAL A 128 -7.50 11.53 -1.02
N ALA A 129 -6.18 11.58 -1.10
CA ALA A 129 -5.38 12.70 -0.60
C ALA A 129 -5.51 13.96 -1.46
N GLU A 130 -5.38 15.14 -0.84
CA GLU A 130 -5.53 16.43 -1.51
C GLU A 130 -4.30 17.34 -1.34
N PRO A 131 -4.02 18.22 -2.29
CA PRO A 131 -2.89 19.14 -2.20
C PRO A 131 -2.97 20.06 -0.97
N GLY A 132 -1.89 20.08 -0.16
CA GLY A 132 -1.83 20.90 1.05
C GLY A 132 -2.75 20.45 2.19
N GLY A 133 -3.45 19.33 1.98
CA GLY A 133 -4.34 18.73 2.96
C GLY A 133 -3.66 17.72 3.87
N THR A 134 -4.44 17.22 4.80
CA THR A 134 -4.09 16.10 5.66
C THR A 134 -4.45 14.79 4.95
N TRP A 135 -4.00 13.67 5.53
CA TRP A 135 -4.44 12.34 5.12
C TRP A 135 -5.80 11.95 5.73
N SER A 136 -6.45 12.88 6.44
CA SER A 136 -7.78 12.65 7.01
C SER A 136 -8.85 12.73 5.91
N PRO A 137 -9.52 11.63 5.56
CA PRO A 137 -10.59 11.65 4.57
C PRO A 137 -11.76 12.57 4.97
N ALA A 138 -11.94 12.76 6.28
CA ALA A 138 -12.98 13.66 6.81
C ALA A 138 -12.78 15.14 6.40
N GLU A 139 -11.54 15.50 6.02
CA GLU A 139 -11.16 16.87 5.63
C GLU A 139 -11.18 17.08 4.11
N ALA A 140 -11.72 16.14 3.33
CA ALA A 140 -11.80 16.26 1.88
C ALA A 140 -12.43 17.58 1.45
N GLN A 141 -11.77 18.28 0.53
CA GLN A 141 -12.18 19.57 -0.02
C GLN A 141 -12.70 19.48 -1.46
N LEU A 142 -12.36 18.42 -2.21
CA LEU A 142 -12.89 18.18 -3.54
C LEU A 142 -14.42 18.14 -3.45
N ARG A 143 -15.08 18.95 -4.27
CA ARG A 143 -16.53 19.12 -4.22
C ARG A 143 -17.22 18.30 -5.29
N ALA A 144 -18.36 17.73 -4.92
CA ALA A 144 -19.32 17.13 -5.83
C ALA A 144 -20.64 17.88 -5.69
N GLN A 145 -20.99 18.64 -6.71
CA GLN A 145 -22.25 19.42 -6.72
C GLN A 145 -23.30 18.71 -7.59
N PRO A 146 -24.58 18.73 -7.22
CA PRO A 146 -25.62 18.21 -8.09
C PRO A 146 -25.58 18.87 -9.49
N GLY A 147 -25.74 18.07 -10.53
CA GLY A 147 -25.78 18.47 -11.93
C GLY A 147 -26.85 17.68 -12.69
N ASP A 148 -26.96 17.92 -13.98
CA ASP A 148 -27.95 17.24 -14.84
C ASP A 148 -27.73 15.71 -14.85
N GLY A 149 -28.59 14.98 -14.16
CA GLY A 149 -28.56 13.52 -14.10
C GLY A 149 -27.47 12.90 -13.20
N GLY A 150 -26.80 13.71 -12.38
CA GLY A 150 -25.73 13.23 -11.49
C GLY A 150 -25.03 14.34 -10.73
N PHE A 151 -23.69 14.36 -10.81
CA PHE A 151 -22.85 15.31 -10.08
C PHE A 151 -21.78 15.94 -10.99
N VAL A 152 -21.28 17.10 -10.57
CA VAL A 152 -20.12 17.77 -11.17
C VAL A 152 -19.01 17.80 -10.13
N LEU A 153 -17.88 17.17 -10.44
CA LEU A 153 -16.69 17.13 -9.58
C LEU A 153 -15.77 18.30 -9.90
N GLN A 154 -15.30 18.99 -8.84
CA GLN A 154 -14.38 20.10 -8.95
C GLN A 154 -13.31 20.04 -7.84
N GLY A 155 -12.03 20.06 -8.22
CA GLY A 155 -10.91 20.06 -7.28
C GLY A 155 -9.72 19.25 -7.77
N ALA A 156 -8.87 18.81 -6.85
CA ALA A 156 -7.70 18.01 -7.19
C ALA A 156 -7.40 16.96 -6.12
N LYS A 157 -6.86 15.82 -6.55
CA LYS A 157 -6.26 14.80 -5.70
C LYS A 157 -4.77 14.72 -5.99
N THR A 158 -3.99 14.35 -4.98
CA THR A 158 -2.53 14.24 -5.08
C THR A 158 -2.02 12.93 -4.51
N ALA A 159 -0.77 12.62 -4.78
CA ALA A 159 -0.16 11.34 -4.39
C ALA A 159 -1.03 10.12 -4.75
N VAL A 160 -1.71 10.20 -5.91
CA VAL A 160 -2.54 9.11 -6.43
C VAL A 160 -1.61 8.11 -7.09
N GLU A 161 -1.50 6.92 -6.51
CA GLU A 161 -0.63 5.85 -7.01
C GLU A 161 -1.17 5.30 -8.34
N ALA A 162 -0.27 5.01 -9.28
CA ALA A 162 -0.60 4.52 -10.62
C ALA A 162 -1.60 5.40 -11.40
N ALA A 163 -1.68 6.70 -11.10
CA ALA A 163 -2.68 7.58 -11.71
C ALA A 163 -2.64 7.64 -13.24
N ALA A 164 -1.45 7.54 -13.85
CA ALA A 164 -1.27 7.57 -15.29
C ALA A 164 -1.65 6.24 -15.99
N GLN A 165 -1.69 5.13 -15.23
CA GLN A 165 -2.02 3.79 -15.73
C GLN A 165 -3.45 3.38 -15.40
N ALA A 166 -4.16 4.16 -14.57
CA ALA A 166 -5.50 3.84 -14.12
C ALA A 166 -6.53 3.97 -15.23
N ASP A 167 -7.43 2.99 -15.29
CA ASP A 167 -8.63 3.03 -16.13
C ASP A 167 -9.79 3.71 -15.38
N TYR A 168 -9.76 3.64 -14.02
CA TYR A 168 -10.75 4.27 -13.14
C TYR A 168 -10.11 4.93 -11.92
N PHE A 169 -10.72 6.00 -11.46
CA PHE A 169 -10.45 6.63 -10.18
C PHE A 169 -11.61 6.41 -9.21
N LEU A 170 -11.35 5.85 -8.03
CA LEU A 170 -12.27 5.93 -6.89
C LEU A 170 -12.00 7.23 -6.16
N VAL A 171 -12.90 8.21 -6.32
CA VAL A 171 -12.71 9.59 -5.85
C VAL A 171 -13.56 9.83 -4.61
N SER A 172 -12.93 10.22 -3.50
CA SER A 172 -13.65 10.71 -2.33
C SER A 172 -13.92 12.20 -2.47
N ALA A 173 -15.17 12.60 -2.40
CA ALA A 173 -15.61 13.99 -2.58
C ALA A 173 -16.65 14.40 -1.54
N ARG A 174 -16.81 15.69 -1.36
CA ARG A 174 -17.81 16.27 -0.46
C ARG A 174 -19.03 16.74 -1.24
N THR A 175 -20.18 16.17 -0.92
CA THR A 175 -21.50 16.63 -1.36
C THR A 175 -22.15 17.54 -0.31
N GLY A 176 -23.34 18.05 -0.57
CA GLY A 176 -24.16 18.75 0.43
C GLY A 176 -24.62 17.83 1.58
N GLU A 177 -24.63 16.52 1.38
CA GLU A 177 -25.10 15.51 2.34
C GLU A 177 -23.96 14.89 3.15
N GLY A 178 -22.70 15.05 2.71
CA GLY A 178 -21.53 14.48 3.40
C GLY A 178 -20.47 13.96 2.44
N LEU A 179 -19.62 13.03 2.93
CA LEU A 179 -18.62 12.36 2.10
C LEU A 179 -19.28 11.32 1.19
N THR A 180 -18.91 11.33 -0.07
CA THR A 180 -19.39 10.40 -1.09
C THR A 180 -18.22 9.88 -1.88
N GLN A 181 -18.24 8.64 -2.32
CA GLN A 181 -17.27 8.08 -3.25
C GLN A 181 -17.87 7.94 -4.63
N PHE A 182 -17.06 8.22 -5.64
CA PHE A 182 -17.43 8.14 -7.06
C PHE A 182 -16.43 7.29 -7.81
N LEU A 183 -16.88 6.31 -8.57
CA LEU A 183 -16.07 5.59 -9.53
C LEU A 183 -16.12 6.31 -10.87
N VAL A 184 -14.99 6.88 -11.29
CA VAL A 184 -14.92 7.76 -12.46
C VAL A 184 -13.94 7.17 -13.49
N PRO A 185 -14.35 6.91 -14.74
CA PRO A 185 -13.43 6.53 -15.81
C PRO A 185 -12.34 7.59 -16.00
N ALA A 186 -11.11 7.16 -16.20
CA ALA A 186 -9.95 8.07 -16.27
C ALA A 186 -9.97 8.96 -17.52
N ASP A 187 -10.65 8.55 -18.57
CA ASP A 187 -10.83 9.29 -19.83
C ASP A 187 -12.00 10.29 -19.80
N THR A 188 -12.69 10.44 -18.65
CA THR A 188 -13.82 11.38 -18.53
C THR A 188 -13.35 12.82 -18.81
N PRO A 189 -14.06 13.55 -19.69
CA PRO A 189 -13.72 14.93 -20.01
C PRO A 189 -13.60 15.82 -18.75
N GLY A 190 -12.55 16.63 -18.69
CA GLY A 190 -12.24 17.49 -17.55
C GLY A 190 -11.27 16.86 -16.54
N ILE A 191 -10.90 15.58 -16.71
CA ILE A 191 -9.82 14.96 -15.92
C ILE A 191 -8.48 15.22 -16.59
N SER A 192 -7.49 15.59 -15.78
CA SER A 192 -6.10 15.64 -16.21
C SER A 192 -5.18 15.08 -15.14
N VAL A 193 -4.21 14.27 -15.58
CA VAL A 193 -3.19 13.65 -14.72
C VAL A 193 -1.84 14.30 -14.97
N THR A 194 -1.17 14.71 -13.90
CA THR A 194 0.20 15.23 -13.94
C THR A 194 1.07 14.32 -13.09
N ALA A 195 2.13 13.76 -13.68
CA ALA A 195 3.07 12.93 -12.96
C ALA A 195 3.76 13.72 -11.84
N LEU A 196 3.96 13.09 -10.70
CA LEU A 196 4.69 13.64 -9.56
C LEU A 196 6.06 12.97 -9.46
N GLU A 197 7.08 13.75 -9.20
CA GLU A 197 8.37 13.23 -8.75
C GLU A 197 8.20 12.68 -7.33
N SER A 198 8.59 11.42 -7.12
CA SER A 198 8.48 10.77 -5.83
C SER A 198 9.84 10.27 -5.34
N LEU A 199 9.96 10.07 -4.04
CA LEU A 199 11.17 9.50 -3.45
C LEU A 199 11.35 8.05 -3.88
N ASP A 200 10.28 7.26 -3.87
CA ASP A 200 10.25 5.93 -4.45
C ASP A 200 10.34 6.03 -5.98
N MET A 201 11.35 5.41 -6.54
CA MET A 201 11.62 5.45 -7.98
C MET A 201 10.92 4.33 -8.76
N VAL A 202 10.26 3.42 -8.08
CA VAL A 202 9.60 2.24 -8.68
C VAL A 202 8.11 2.48 -8.87
N ARG A 203 7.41 2.88 -7.79
CA ARG A 203 6.00 3.26 -7.88
C ARG A 203 5.84 4.65 -8.47
N ARG A 204 4.78 4.85 -9.25
CA ARG A 204 4.48 6.13 -9.90
C ARG A 204 3.27 6.76 -9.24
N PHE A 205 3.36 8.07 -9.03
CA PHE A 205 2.30 8.86 -8.43
C PHE A 205 1.91 10.01 -9.34
N GLY A 206 0.66 10.44 -9.25
CA GLY A 206 0.15 11.56 -10.00
C GLY A 206 -0.69 12.50 -9.16
N ARG A 207 -0.81 13.72 -9.66
CA ARG A 207 -1.87 14.66 -9.29
C ARG A 207 -2.98 14.53 -10.33
N VAL A 208 -4.21 14.33 -9.86
CA VAL A 208 -5.41 14.24 -10.69
C VAL A 208 -6.25 15.49 -10.46
N ASN A 209 -6.47 16.28 -11.51
CA ASN A 209 -7.34 17.45 -11.44
C ASN A 209 -8.70 17.11 -12.06
N PHE A 210 -9.74 17.61 -11.43
CA PHE A 210 -11.13 17.49 -11.86
C PHE A 210 -11.64 18.91 -12.12
N ASP A 211 -11.80 19.26 -13.40
CA ASP A 211 -12.30 20.55 -13.84
C ASP A 211 -13.67 20.42 -14.45
N ASN A 212 -14.71 20.69 -13.65
CA ASN A 212 -16.11 20.55 -14.03
C ASN A 212 -16.45 19.14 -14.60
N VAL A 213 -15.95 18.09 -13.98
CA VAL A 213 -16.12 16.71 -14.43
C VAL A 213 -17.54 16.25 -14.13
N ALA A 214 -18.36 16.11 -15.17
CA ALA A 214 -19.72 15.60 -15.06
C ALA A 214 -19.70 14.07 -14.93
N VAL A 215 -20.35 13.55 -13.87
CA VAL A 215 -20.50 12.11 -13.63
C VAL A 215 -21.98 11.77 -13.42
N PRO A 216 -22.46 10.63 -13.95
CA PRO A 216 -23.83 10.20 -13.74
C PRO A 216 -24.09 9.80 -12.28
N GLY A 217 -25.34 9.79 -11.83
CA GLY A 217 -25.70 9.30 -10.51
C GLY A 217 -25.26 7.85 -10.24
N SER A 218 -25.15 7.02 -11.29
CA SER A 218 -24.65 5.65 -11.23
C SER A 218 -23.13 5.55 -10.93
N ALA A 219 -22.39 6.65 -11.00
CA ALA A 219 -20.98 6.68 -10.59
C ALA A 219 -20.79 6.66 -9.07
N VAL A 220 -21.84 6.90 -8.29
CA VAL A 220 -21.80 6.84 -6.81
C VAL A 220 -21.51 5.40 -6.39
N VAL A 221 -20.55 5.25 -5.49
CA VAL A 221 -20.25 3.98 -4.82
C VAL A 221 -20.83 4.01 -3.42
N GLY A 222 -21.78 3.13 -3.14
CA GLY A 222 -22.58 3.15 -1.92
C GLY A 222 -23.67 4.22 -1.93
N GLU A 223 -23.77 5.00 -0.86
CA GLU A 223 -24.81 6.02 -0.66
C GLU A 223 -24.22 7.45 -0.69
N VAL A 224 -25.00 8.40 -1.22
CA VAL A 224 -24.64 9.82 -1.19
C VAL A 224 -24.56 10.30 0.25
N GLY A 225 -23.44 10.93 0.62
CA GLY A 225 -23.21 11.43 1.97
C GLY A 225 -22.85 10.37 3.01
N GLY A 226 -22.94 9.07 2.68
CA GLY A 226 -22.77 7.95 3.61
C GLY A 226 -21.37 7.34 3.67
N ALA A 227 -20.41 7.79 2.85
CA ALA A 227 -19.15 7.09 2.63
C ALA A 227 -18.12 7.17 3.77
N ALA A 228 -18.36 7.91 4.85
CA ALA A 228 -17.33 8.13 5.88
C ALA A 228 -16.80 6.85 6.53
N ALA A 229 -17.66 5.91 6.90
CA ALA A 229 -17.29 4.64 7.50
C ALA A 229 -16.56 3.72 6.49
N ASP A 230 -17.01 3.71 5.23
CA ASP A 230 -16.38 2.93 4.17
C ASP A 230 -14.97 3.44 3.88
N ILE A 231 -14.78 4.76 3.77
CA ILE A 231 -13.47 5.37 3.56
C ILE A 231 -12.53 5.03 4.72
N GLU A 232 -13.02 5.05 5.95
CA GLU A 232 -12.23 4.63 7.13
C GLU A 232 -11.80 3.16 7.03
N ARG A 233 -12.70 2.26 6.64
CA ARG A 233 -12.38 0.85 6.42
C ARG A 233 -11.35 0.66 5.30
N LEU A 234 -11.48 1.38 4.20
CA LEU A 234 -10.52 1.36 3.09
C LEU A 234 -9.14 1.88 3.53
N LEU A 235 -9.09 2.89 4.39
CA LEU A 235 -7.86 3.39 4.96
C LEU A 235 -7.16 2.33 5.82
N GLN A 236 -7.93 1.53 6.59
CA GLN A 236 -7.37 0.41 7.36
C GLN A 236 -6.74 -0.64 6.43
N PHE A 237 -7.38 -1.02 5.34
CA PHE A 237 -6.82 -1.95 4.36
C PHE A 237 -5.53 -1.38 3.72
N ALA A 238 -5.55 -0.11 3.33
CA ALA A 238 -4.37 0.55 2.76
C ALA A 238 -3.19 0.55 3.74
N LEU A 239 -3.44 0.87 5.00
CA LEU A 239 -2.42 0.90 6.05
C LEU A 239 -1.86 -0.48 6.38
N ILE A 240 -2.68 -1.55 6.37
CA ILE A 240 -2.23 -2.92 6.56
C ILE A 240 -1.26 -3.32 5.45
N MET A 241 -1.63 -3.12 4.18
CA MET A 241 -0.76 -3.43 3.05
C MET A 241 0.54 -2.65 3.12
N GLN A 242 0.47 -1.35 3.42
CA GLN A 242 1.63 -0.50 3.53
C GLN A 242 2.55 -0.90 4.69
N CYS A 243 2.01 -1.22 5.86
CA CYS A 243 2.78 -1.73 6.99
C CYS A 243 3.48 -3.05 6.65
N ALA A 244 2.77 -3.99 6.01
CA ALA A 244 3.33 -5.26 5.58
C ALA A 244 4.45 -5.07 4.55
N GLU A 245 4.26 -4.20 3.58
CA GLU A 245 5.28 -3.86 2.58
C GLU A 245 6.54 -3.28 3.24
N MET A 246 6.37 -2.34 4.19
CA MET A 246 7.51 -1.82 4.95
C MET A 246 8.23 -2.92 5.74
N VAL A 247 7.47 -3.83 6.38
CA VAL A 247 8.05 -4.97 7.12
C VAL A 247 8.83 -5.89 6.21
N GLY A 248 8.28 -6.28 5.05
CA GLY A 248 8.99 -7.08 4.05
C GLY A 248 10.29 -6.41 3.58
N ALA A 249 10.26 -5.11 3.33
CA ALA A 249 11.42 -4.34 2.90
C ALA A 249 12.53 -4.31 3.96
N ILE A 250 12.20 -4.04 5.23
CA ILE A 250 13.21 -3.98 6.30
C ILE A 250 13.74 -5.36 6.67
N ASP A 251 12.93 -6.41 6.58
CA ASP A 251 13.35 -7.79 6.82
C ASP A 251 14.36 -8.25 5.76
N GLN A 252 14.10 -7.96 4.49
CA GLN A 252 15.02 -8.27 3.40
C GLN A 252 16.37 -7.55 3.58
N VAL A 253 16.34 -6.26 3.91
CA VAL A 253 17.56 -5.49 4.12
C VAL A 253 18.33 -5.98 5.35
N PHE A 254 17.64 -6.28 6.44
CA PHE A 254 18.27 -6.86 7.64
C PHE A 254 18.97 -8.17 7.30
N THR A 255 18.31 -9.05 6.54
CA THR A 255 18.83 -10.38 6.17
C THR A 255 20.11 -10.26 5.37
N PHE A 256 20.13 -9.53 4.25
CA PHE A 256 21.35 -9.44 3.44
C PHE A 256 22.44 -8.59 4.13
N THR A 257 22.10 -7.67 5.02
CA THR A 257 23.09 -6.92 5.82
C THR A 257 23.77 -7.83 6.86
N LEU A 258 22.99 -8.72 7.47
CA LEU A 258 23.52 -9.71 8.39
C LEU A 258 24.49 -10.68 7.66
N GLU A 259 24.10 -11.20 6.49
CA GLU A 259 24.95 -12.04 5.63
C GLU A 259 26.24 -11.31 5.25
N TYR A 260 26.14 -10.08 4.75
CA TYR A 260 27.29 -9.23 4.44
C TYR A 260 28.26 -9.09 5.63
N SER A 261 27.76 -9.03 6.86
CA SER A 261 28.58 -8.87 8.06
C SER A 261 29.45 -10.10 8.36
N PHE A 262 29.07 -11.29 7.89
CA PHE A 262 29.89 -12.49 7.99
C PHE A 262 30.99 -12.53 6.92
N ASP A 263 30.70 -12.02 5.74
CA ASP A 263 31.62 -12.08 4.59
C ASP A 263 32.61 -10.90 4.55
N ARG A 264 32.23 -9.76 5.12
CA ARG A 264 33.07 -8.57 5.13
C ARG A 264 34.06 -8.57 6.29
N PHE A 265 35.36 -8.53 5.96
CA PHE A 265 36.44 -8.40 6.95
C PHE A 265 36.92 -6.96 7.08
N SER A 266 37.18 -6.54 8.31
CA SER A 266 37.82 -5.28 8.65
C SER A 266 38.75 -5.49 9.87
N PHE A 267 39.94 -4.90 9.85
CA PHE A 267 40.96 -5.08 10.87
C PHE A 267 41.23 -6.56 11.22
N GLY A 268 41.29 -7.43 10.17
CA GLY A 268 41.70 -8.84 10.28
C GLY A 268 40.61 -9.82 10.76
N ARG A 269 39.35 -9.38 10.91
CA ARG A 269 38.23 -10.27 11.30
C ARG A 269 36.91 -9.85 10.68
N ALA A 270 35.95 -10.78 10.60
CA ALA A 270 34.62 -10.51 10.09
C ALA A 270 33.88 -9.42 10.92
N LEU A 271 33.08 -8.58 10.26
CA LEU A 271 32.28 -7.56 10.95
C LEU A 271 31.37 -8.17 12.02
N ALA A 272 30.74 -9.32 11.72
CA ALA A 272 29.89 -10.06 12.66
C ALA A 272 30.61 -10.50 13.94
N SER A 273 31.96 -10.46 14.00
CA SER A 273 32.72 -10.81 15.20
C SER A 273 32.83 -9.67 16.22
N TYR A 274 32.52 -8.44 15.83
CA TYR A 274 32.62 -7.26 16.72
C TYR A 274 31.42 -7.16 17.64
N GLN A 275 31.66 -7.09 18.96
CA GLN A 275 30.60 -7.04 19.97
C GLN A 275 29.65 -5.86 19.77
N ALA A 276 30.18 -4.67 19.47
CA ALA A 276 29.37 -3.49 19.22
C ALA A 276 28.38 -3.68 18.06
N LEU A 277 28.80 -4.36 16.97
CA LEU A 277 27.94 -4.65 15.84
C LEU A 277 26.91 -5.74 16.17
N LYS A 278 27.32 -6.78 16.93
CA LYS A 278 26.37 -7.80 17.42
C LYS A 278 25.23 -7.19 18.25
N HIS A 279 25.55 -6.25 19.14
CA HIS A 279 24.52 -5.56 19.92
C HIS A 279 23.60 -4.74 19.02
N ARG A 280 24.14 -4.08 17.98
CA ARG A 280 23.34 -3.31 17.03
C ARG A 280 22.42 -4.20 16.21
N PHE A 281 22.90 -5.38 15.76
CA PHE A 281 22.04 -6.37 15.11
C PHE A 281 20.94 -6.89 16.04
N ALA A 282 21.22 -7.07 17.33
CA ALA A 282 20.20 -7.46 18.31
C ALA A 282 19.12 -6.40 18.49
N ASP A 283 19.50 -5.11 18.56
CA ASP A 283 18.53 -3.99 18.61
C ASP A 283 17.68 -3.92 17.33
N MET A 284 18.30 -4.03 16.14
CA MET A 284 17.59 -4.07 14.86
C MET A 284 16.63 -5.27 14.78
N LYS A 285 17.05 -6.45 15.26
CA LYS A 285 16.19 -7.63 15.31
C LYS A 285 14.98 -7.42 16.20
N LEU A 286 15.15 -6.77 17.35
CA LEU A 286 14.03 -6.42 18.24
C LEU A 286 13.02 -5.50 17.53
N TRP A 287 13.48 -4.48 16.81
CA TRP A 287 12.59 -3.60 16.03
C TRP A 287 11.87 -4.35 14.91
N LEU A 288 12.56 -5.24 14.23
CA LEU A 288 11.99 -6.06 13.16
C LEU A 288 10.90 -6.99 13.71
N GLU A 289 11.16 -7.72 14.80
CA GLU A 289 10.17 -8.62 15.40
C GLU A 289 8.93 -7.88 15.92
N ALA A 290 9.13 -6.73 16.55
CA ALA A 290 8.03 -5.89 16.99
C ALA A 290 7.23 -5.30 15.80
N SER A 291 7.88 -5.03 14.65
CA SER A 291 7.23 -4.60 13.42
C SER A 291 6.35 -5.71 12.84
N HIS A 292 6.87 -6.95 12.75
CA HIS A 292 6.06 -8.12 12.35
C HIS A 292 4.87 -8.33 13.30
N ALA A 293 5.10 -8.29 14.61
CA ALA A 293 4.05 -8.50 15.60
C ALA A 293 2.95 -7.45 15.53
N SER A 294 3.31 -6.17 15.38
CA SER A 294 2.33 -5.07 15.31
C SER A 294 1.56 -5.08 13.98
N SER A 295 2.23 -5.35 12.84
CA SER A 295 1.58 -5.50 11.54
C SER A 295 0.57 -6.66 11.56
N GLY A 296 0.98 -7.83 12.05
CA GLY A 296 0.08 -9.00 12.16
C GLY A 296 -1.08 -8.79 13.14
N ALA A 297 -0.86 -8.07 14.25
CA ALA A 297 -1.93 -7.74 15.20
C ALA A 297 -2.98 -6.80 14.56
N ALA A 298 -2.54 -5.81 13.81
CA ALA A 298 -3.41 -4.88 13.08
C ALA A 298 -4.26 -5.63 12.03
N ALA A 299 -3.64 -6.49 11.21
CA ALA A 299 -4.35 -7.26 10.19
C ALA A 299 -5.40 -8.19 10.79
N ARG A 300 -5.06 -8.92 11.86
CA ARG A 300 -6.03 -9.77 12.57
C ARG A 300 -7.20 -8.98 13.16
N ALA A 301 -6.96 -7.79 13.71
CA ALA A 301 -8.02 -6.95 14.26
C ALA A 301 -8.99 -6.49 13.18
N VAL A 302 -8.47 -6.09 12.02
CA VAL A 302 -9.29 -5.68 10.87
C VAL A 302 -10.03 -6.88 10.28
N GLN A 303 -9.37 -8.04 10.13
CA GLN A 303 -10.00 -9.28 9.67
C GLN A 303 -11.19 -9.69 10.57
N ALA A 304 -11.03 -9.54 11.87
CA ALA A 304 -12.07 -9.89 12.86
C ALA A 304 -13.14 -8.79 13.02
N GLY A 305 -13.00 -7.62 12.39
CA GLY A 305 -13.90 -6.48 12.63
C GLY A 305 -13.88 -5.98 14.08
N ALA A 306 -12.71 -6.03 14.73
CA ALA A 306 -12.59 -5.69 16.14
C ALA A 306 -12.77 -4.18 16.38
N ASP A 307 -13.40 -3.79 17.49
CA ASP A 307 -13.67 -2.40 17.85
C ASP A 307 -12.40 -1.54 17.93
N ASN A 308 -11.26 -2.14 18.28
CA ASN A 308 -9.96 -1.47 18.37
C ASN A 308 -9.10 -1.61 17.10
N ALA A 309 -9.67 -2.05 15.98
CA ALA A 309 -8.91 -2.23 14.72
C ALA A 309 -8.22 -0.94 14.26
N ALA A 310 -8.92 0.19 14.27
CA ALA A 310 -8.37 1.50 13.88
C ALA A 310 -7.18 1.94 14.77
N GLU A 311 -7.25 1.64 16.08
CA GLU A 311 -6.17 1.88 17.02
C GLU A 311 -4.95 1.03 16.69
N LEU A 312 -5.12 -0.29 16.54
CA LEU A 312 -4.02 -1.23 16.28
C LEU A 312 -3.34 -0.95 14.91
N VAL A 313 -4.11 -0.57 13.90
CA VAL A 313 -3.56 -0.14 12.60
C VAL A 313 -2.69 1.12 12.77
N SER A 314 -3.14 2.10 13.55
CA SER A 314 -2.38 3.32 13.83
C SER A 314 -1.13 3.04 14.67
N VAL A 315 -1.21 2.10 15.63
CA VAL A 315 -0.04 1.63 16.41
C VAL A 315 1.00 1.01 15.49
N ALA A 316 0.59 0.09 14.59
CA ALA A 316 1.49 -0.55 13.64
C ALA A 316 2.17 0.48 12.73
N LYS A 317 1.38 1.37 12.13
CA LYS A 317 1.89 2.42 11.23
C LYS A 317 2.87 3.37 11.93
N SER A 318 2.55 3.78 13.14
CA SER A 318 3.43 4.65 13.95
C SER A 318 4.74 3.96 14.30
N TYR A 319 4.67 2.71 14.78
CA TYR A 319 5.85 1.96 15.20
C TYR A 319 6.77 1.64 14.03
N ILE A 320 6.24 1.03 12.97
CA ILE A 320 7.01 0.62 11.78
C ILE A 320 7.57 1.84 11.07
N GLY A 321 6.79 2.93 10.99
CA GLY A 321 7.22 4.19 10.38
C GLY A 321 8.38 4.88 11.10
N ASP A 322 8.54 4.69 12.41
CA ASP A 322 9.68 5.22 13.15
C ASP A 322 10.88 4.28 13.12
N HIS A 323 10.67 2.98 13.34
CA HIS A 323 11.76 2.01 13.49
C HIS A 323 12.27 1.46 12.15
N GLY A 324 11.44 1.38 11.11
CA GLY A 324 11.85 0.91 9.80
C GLY A 324 12.98 1.75 9.18
N PRO A 325 12.81 3.07 9.01
CA PRO A 325 13.89 3.93 8.52
C PRO A 325 15.14 3.92 9.41
N ALA A 326 14.98 3.83 10.73
CA ALA A 326 16.11 3.74 11.65
C ALA A 326 16.92 2.45 11.44
N LEU A 327 16.24 1.31 11.29
CA LEU A 327 16.87 0.03 10.98
C LEU A 327 17.64 0.11 9.64
N LEU A 328 17.01 0.69 8.61
CA LEU A 328 17.66 0.83 7.29
C LEU A 328 18.90 1.72 7.35
N GLN A 329 18.88 2.81 8.13
CA GLN A 329 20.04 3.68 8.33
C GLN A 329 21.20 2.92 9.00
N ASP A 330 20.91 2.06 9.97
CA ASP A 330 21.91 1.20 10.57
C ASP A 330 22.49 0.20 9.59
N CYS A 331 21.65 -0.39 8.74
CA CYS A 331 22.12 -1.27 7.66
C CYS A 331 23.04 -0.54 6.68
N VAL A 332 22.74 0.70 6.30
CA VAL A 332 23.65 1.54 5.49
C VAL A 332 24.99 1.71 6.20
N GLN A 333 24.97 2.02 7.48
CA GLN A 333 26.20 2.18 8.27
C GLN A 333 27.03 0.87 8.32
N MET A 334 26.36 -0.29 8.42
CA MET A 334 27.03 -1.61 8.38
C MET A 334 27.71 -1.89 7.05
N HIS A 335 27.10 -1.51 5.93
CA HIS A 335 27.70 -1.63 4.61
C HIS A 335 28.83 -0.63 4.35
N GLY A 336 28.88 0.48 5.09
CA GLY A 336 29.86 1.54 4.92
C GLY A 336 29.74 2.24 3.56
N GLY A 337 30.86 2.56 2.91
CA GLY A 337 30.86 3.33 1.68
C GLY A 337 29.99 2.77 0.54
N ILE A 338 29.91 1.44 0.39
CA ILE A 338 29.06 0.82 -0.64
C ILE A 338 27.57 1.05 -0.42
N GLY A 339 27.16 1.11 0.86
CA GLY A 339 25.75 1.27 1.24
C GLY A 339 25.11 2.61 0.83
N VAL A 340 25.93 3.60 0.46
CA VAL A 340 25.46 4.93 -0.02
C VAL A 340 25.62 5.10 -1.54
N THR A 341 26.05 4.08 -2.25
CA THR A 341 26.28 4.14 -3.70
C THR A 341 25.05 3.65 -4.49
N TRP A 342 24.96 4.05 -5.76
CA TRP A 342 23.98 3.51 -6.70
C TRP A 342 24.21 2.06 -7.06
N ASP A 343 25.40 1.52 -6.84
CA ASP A 343 25.76 0.14 -7.17
C ASP A 343 25.09 -0.86 -6.20
N HIS A 344 24.67 -0.41 -5.02
CA HIS A 344 24.00 -1.24 -4.01
C HIS A 344 22.49 -0.98 -3.97
N ASP A 345 21.68 -2.05 -3.85
CA ASP A 345 20.22 -1.97 -3.88
C ASP A 345 19.56 -1.32 -2.64
N LEU A 346 20.31 -1.10 -1.55
CA LEU A 346 19.83 -0.46 -0.32
C LEU A 346 19.02 0.81 -0.56
N HIS A 347 19.45 1.64 -1.53
CA HIS A 347 18.76 2.90 -1.80
C HIS A 347 17.31 2.71 -2.27
N LEU A 348 16.97 1.60 -2.96
CA LEU A 348 15.61 1.30 -3.39
C LEU A 348 14.69 1.07 -2.17
N PHE A 349 15.16 0.25 -1.23
CA PHE A 349 14.43 -0.05 0.00
C PHE A 349 14.26 1.19 0.90
N ILE A 350 15.32 1.98 1.08
CA ILE A 350 15.27 3.21 1.87
C ILE A 350 14.23 4.18 1.31
N ARG A 351 14.20 4.36 0.00
CA ARG A 351 13.27 5.25 -0.68
C ARG A 351 11.83 4.78 -0.51
N ARG A 352 11.56 3.47 -0.72
CA ARG A 352 10.26 2.86 -0.53
C ARG A 352 9.76 3.07 0.90
N VAL A 353 10.52 2.62 1.90
CA VAL A 353 10.13 2.70 3.31
C VAL A 353 9.99 4.14 3.79
N THR A 354 10.86 5.05 3.33
CA THR A 354 10.78 6.47 3.70
C THR A 354 9.53 7.14 3.12
N GLN A 355 9.14 6.79 1.89
CA GLN A 355 7.90 7.28 1.29
C GLN A 355 6.68 6.69 1.98
N ASP A 356 6.66 5.38 2.20
CA ASP A 356 5.55 4.70 2.89
C ASP A 356 5.35 5.20 4.32
N ARG A 357 6.41 5.64 4.97
CA ARG A 357 6.34 6.26 6.31
C ARG A 357 5.38 7.44 6.35
N VAL A 358 5.26 8.21 5.26
CA VAL A 358 4.46 9.45 5.24
C VAL A 358 3.15 9.33 4.47
N LEU A 359 3.00 8.36 3.56
CA LEU A 359 1.74 8.11 2.86
C LEU A 359 0.66 7.65 3.86
N PHE A 360 -0.55 8.17 3.73
CA PHE A 360 -1.70 7.92 4.63
C PHE A 360 -1.46 8.32 6.09
N GLY A 361 -0.58 9.29 6.33
CA GLY A 361 -0.24 9.82 7.65
C GLY A 361 1.16 9.42 8.12
N ALA A 362 1.88 10.40 8.66
CA ALA A 362 3.17 10.16 9.30
C ALA A 362 3.00 9.54 10.70
N PRO A 363 4.04 8.98 11.32
CA PRO A 363 3.97 8.43 12.68
C PRO A 363 3.39 9.39 13.73
N SER A 364 3.65 10.70 13.59
CA SER A 364 3.05 11.73 14.45
C SER A 364 1.54 11.80 14.34
N ASP A 365 1.02 11.75 13.12
CA ASP A 365 -0.41 11.85 12.83
C ASP A 365 -1.15 10.63 13.39
N HIS A 366 -0.53 9.45 13.27
CA HIS A 366 -1.08 8.22 13.85
C HIS A 366 -1.02 8.19 15.36
N ARG A 367 -0.01 8.80 16.01
CA ARG A 367 0.00 8.97 17.47
C ARG A 367 -1.11 9.90 17.96
N GLU A 368 -1.36 10.99 17.26
CA GLU A 368 -2.47 11.88 17.56
C GLU A 368 -3.83 11.17 17.37
N ARG A 369 -3.94 10.39 16.28
CA ARG A 369 -5.13 9.56 16.05
C ARG A 369 -5.34 8.52 17.17
N ILE A 370 -4.28 7.82 17.63
CA ILE A 370 -4.37 6.90 18.77
C ILE A 370 -4.90 7.64 20.01
N ALA A 371 -4.33 8.81 20.34
CA ALA A 371 -4.77 9.59 21.48
C ALA A 371 -6.28 9.91 21.40
N THR A 372 -6.76 10.33 20.23
CA THR A 372 -8.18 10.58 19.98
C THR A 372 -9.03 9.32 20.15
N LEU A 373 -8.60 8.18 19.60
CA LEU A 373 -9.35 6.92 19.65
C LEU A 373 -9.49 6.36 21.08
N ILE A 374 -8.50 6.58 21.94
CA ILE A 374 -8.54 6.17 23.37
C ILE A 374 -9.13 7.24 24.29
N GLY A 375 -9.61 8.37 23.75
CA GLY A 375 -10.32 9.41 24.50
C GLY A 375 -9.43 10.42 25.25
N LEU A 376 -8.20 10.62 24.77
CA LEU A 376 -7.25 11.64 25.30
C LEU A 376 -7.33 12.94 24.50
#